data_0e41ce83b6584d3efe71652d0d5926e3
#
_entry.id   0e41ce83b6584d3efe71652d0d5926e3
#
_cell.length_a   1.000
_cell.length_b   1.000
_cell.length_c   1.000
_cell.angle_alpha   90.00
_cell.angle_beta   90.00
_cell.angle_gamma   90.00
#
_symmetry.space_group_name_H-M   'P 1'
#
loop_
_entity.id
_entity.type
_entity.pdbx_description
1 polymer ?
#
loop_
_entity_poly.entity_id
_entity_poly.type
_entity_poly.pdbx_seq_one_letter_code
_entity_poly.pdbx_strand_id
1 'polypeptide(L)'
;MDDYATKLMNEAININYIDETEYPRIAVMNGKCINIVANLWNSPEKDTWKTGALAIGSSEACMLGGVAAWLRWRKKRQAQGKPFDKPNFVISTGFQVVWEKFAQLWQIEMREVPLTLEKTTLDPEEALKMCDENTICVVPVSYTHLRAHETTLHL
;
A
#
# COMPACT_ATOMS: atom_id res chain seq x y z
N MET A 1 22.74 -13.36 -3.74
CA MET A 1 21.45 -14.08 -3.59
C MET A 1 21.76 -15.41 -2.98
N ASP A 2 20.94 -15.90 -2.08
CA ASP A 2 21.10 -17.21 -1.45
C ASP A 2 21.04 -18.34 -2.51
N ASP A 3 21.95 -19.32 -2.44
CA ASP A 3 22.04 -20.42 -3.44
C ASP A 3 20.77 -21.26 -3.49
N TYR A 4 20.13 -21.44 -2.33
CA TYR A 4 18.86 -22.17 -2.25
C TYR A 4 17.73 -21.42 -2.94
N ALA A 5 17.65 -20.10 -2.74
CA ALA A 5 16.67 -19.25 -3.44
C ALA A 5 16.89 -19.27 -4.96
N THR A 6 18.15 -19.20 -5.41
CA THR A 6 18.51 -19.31 -6.82
C THR A 6 18.07 -20.65 -7.42
N LYS A 7 18.26 -21.74 -6.70
CA LYS A 7 17.81 -23.07 -7.13
C LYS A 7 16.30 -23.12 -7.31
N LEU A 8 15.53 -22.63 -6.31
CA LEU A 8 14.07 -22.62 -6.37
C LEU A 8 13.55 -21.73 -7.51
N MET A 9 14.18 -20.59 -7.76
CA MET A 9 13.84 -19.74 -8.90
C MET A 9 14.03 -20.45 -10.24
N ASN A 10 15.15 -21.16 -10.41
CA ASN A 10 15.42 -21.92 -11.62
C ASN A 10 14.44 -23.09 -11.83
N GLU A 11 14.04 -23.75 -10.76
CA GLU A 11 13.03 -24.84 -10.82
C GLU A 11 11.64 -24.29 -11.21
N ALA A 12 11.33 -23.04 -10.81
CA ALA A 12 10.04 -22.41 -11.03
C ALA A 12 9.95 -21.53 -12.30
N ILE A 13 11.04 -21.38 -13.07
CA ILE A 13 11.11 -20.39 -14.16
C ILE A 13 10.08 -20.59 -15.26
N ASN A 14 9.60 -21.80 -15.47
CA ASN A 14 8.58 -22.12 -16.48
C ASN A 14 7.15 -22.12 -15.95
N ILE A 15 6.96 -21.77 -14.67
CA ILE A 15 5.63 -21.76 -14.05
C ILE A 15 4.94 -20.44 -14.38
N ASN A 16 3.73 -20.53 -14.94
CA ASN A 16 2.88 -19.35 -15.15
C ASN A 16 2.24 -18.94 -13.81
N TYR A 17 2.77 -17.88 -13.22
CA TYR A 17 2.33 -17.39 -11.91
C TYR A 17 0.83 -16.98 -11.85
N ILE A 18 0.24 -16.57 -12.96
CA ILE A 18 -1.15 -16.08 -13.01
C ILE A 18 -2.15 -17.21 -13.20
N ASP A 19 -1.72 -18.34 -13.72
CA ASP A 19 -2.62 -19.47 -13.98
C ASP A 19 -2.77 -20.37 -12.74
N GLU A 20 -3.66 -19.95 -11.85
CA GLU A 20 -3.98 -20.71 -10.64
C GLU A 20 -4.71 -22.03 -10.93
N THR A 21 -5.29 -22.18 -12.12
CA THR A 21 -5.97 -23.41 -12.53
C THR A 21 -4.97 -24.50 -12.86
N GLU A 22 -3.94 -24.14 -13.62
CA GLU A 22 -2.83 -25.06 -13.96
C GLU A 22 -1.87 -25.26 -12.77
N TYR A 23 -1.65 -24.20 -12.00
CA TYR A 23 -0.70 -24.19 -10.87
C TYR A 23 -1.36 -23.87 -9.52
N PRO A 24 -2.30 -24.67 -9.01
CA PRO A 24 -3.09 -24.35 -7.83
C PRO A 24 -2.25 -24.15 -6.54
N ARG A 25 -1.05 -24.72 -6.48
CA ARG A 25 -0.13 -24.51 -5.36
C ARG A 25 0.36 -23.07 -5.24
N ILE A 26 0.38 -22.31 -6.33
CA ILE A 26 0.74 -20.89 -6.31
C ILE A 26 -0.30 -20.10 -5.52
N ALA A 27 -1.59 -20.32 -5.78
CA ALA A 27 -2.67 -19.68 -5.02
C ALA A 27 -2.54 -19.96 -3.51
N VAL A 28 -2.21 -21.19 -3.14
CA VAL A 28 -1.98 -21.56 -1.73
C VAL A 28 -0.77 -20.84 -1.14
N MET A 29 0.34 -20.73 -1.87
CA MET A 29 1.53 -20.03 -1.40
C MET A 29 1.27 -18.53 -1.25
N ASN A 30 0.60 -17.91 -2.22
CA ASN A 30 0.20 -16.51 -2.17
C ASN A 30 -0.69 -16.22 -0.95
N GLY A 31 -1.70 -17.06 -0.72
CA GLY A 31 -2.58 -16.94 0.44
C GLY A 31 -1.82 -17.04 1.76
N LYS A 32 -0.84 -17.96 1.85
CA LYS A 32 0.03 -18.07 3.04
C LYS A 32 0.86 -16.82 3.27
N CYS A 33 1.48 -16.25 2.23
CA CYS A 33 2.25 -15.01 2.34
C CYS A 33 1.37 -13.85 2.81
N ILE A 34 0.16 -13.70 2.24
CA ILE A 34 -0.81 -12.69 2.65
C ILE A 34 -1.21 -12.88 4.12
N ASN A 35 -1.50 -14.11 4.54
CA ASN A 35 -1.89 -14.39 5.91
C ASN A 35 -0.77 -14.14 6.93
N ILE A 36 0.48 -14.42 6.59
CA ILE A 36 1.63 -14.09 7.45
C ILE A 36 1.64 -12.59 7.75
N VAL A 37 1.56 -11.75 6.72
CA VAL A 37 1.56 -10.29 6.89
C VAL A 37 0.28 -9.81 7.59
N ALA A 38 -0.89 -10.35 7.24
CA ALA A 38 -2.16 -10.02 7.88
C ALA A 38 -2.16 -10.33 9.38
N ASN A 39 -1.55 -11.45 9.77
CA ASN A 39 -1.39 -11.82 11.18
C ASN A 39 -0.44 -10.85 11.91
N LEU A 40 0.69 -10.49 11.31
CA LEU A 40 1.64 -9.52 11.87
C LEU A 40 0.99 -8.15 12.11
N TRP A 41 0.08 -7.75 11.22
CA TRP A 41 -0.64 -6.47 11.32
C TRP A 41 -1.98 -6.54 12.04
N ASN A 42 -2.30 -7.67 12.66
CA ASN A 42 -3.56 -7.90 13.37
C ASN A 42 -4.80 -7.59 12.53
N SER A 43 -4.78 -7.96 11.25
CA SER A 43 -5.94 -7.77 10.37
C SER A 43 -7.16 -8.53 10.91
N PRO A 44 -8.37 -7.93 10.90
CA PRO A 44 -9.59 -8.61 11.35
C PRO A 44 -9.99 -9.78 10.44
N GLU A 45 -9.57 -9.76 9.18
CA GLU A 45 -9.90 -10.80 8.18
C GLU A 45 -8.71 -11.71 7.87
N LYS A 46 -7.75 -11.82 8.81
CA LYS A 46 -6.65 -12.79 8.69
C LYS A 46 -7.21 -14.19 8.49
N ASP A 47 -6.43 -15.04 7.83
CA ASP A 47 -6.78 -16.44 7.50
C ASP A 47 -7.87 -16.62 6.42
N THR A 48 -8.35 -15.54 5.81
CA THR A 48 -9.34 -15.62 4.71
C THR A 48 -8.71 -15.58 3.32
N TRP A 49 -7.41 -15.29 3.20
CA TRP A 49 -6.66 -15.03 1.95
C TRP A 49 -7.21 -13.87 1.11
N LYS A 50 -8.17 -13.13 1.65
CA LYS A 50 -8.83 -11.99 0.97
C LYS A 50 -8.36 -10.63 1.46
N THR A 51 -7.47 -10.62 2.46
CA THR A 51 -7.06 -9.40 3.17
C THR A 51 -6.12 -8.53 2.33
N GLY A 52 -5.45 -9.11 1.34
CA GLY A 52 -4.47 -8.42 0.52
C GLY A 52 -4.23 -9.09 -0.81
N ALA A 53 -3.28 -8.57 -1.55
CA ALA A 53 -2.78 -9.12 -2.79
C ALA A 53 -1.25 -9.01 -2.85
N LEU A 54 -0.61 -9.93 -3.56
CA LEU A 54 0.79 -9.78 -3.92
C LEU A 54 0.92 -8.81 -5.09
N ALA A 55 2.02 -8.08 -5.14
CA ALA A 55 2.32 -7.10 -6.16
C ALA A 55 3.71 -7.34 -6.74
N ILE A 56 3.95 -6.92 -7.98
CA ILE A 56 5.24 -7.07 -8.66
C ILE A 56 6.31 -6.19 -8.01
N GLY A 57 5.88 -5.08 -7.37
CA GLY A 57 6.79 -4.16 -6.71
C GLY A 57 6.07 -3.12 -5.87
N SER A 58 6.85 -2.29 -5.17
CA SER A 58 6.32 -1.28 -4.24
C SER A 58 5.40 -0.26 -4.92
N SER A 59 5.66 0.12 -6.16
CA SER A 59 4.80 1.06 -6.88
C SER A 59 3.41 0.49 -7.14
N GLU A 60 3.32 -0.77 -7.56
CA GLU A 60 2.02 -1.43 -7.71
C GLU A 60 1.33 -1.58 -6.36
N ALA A 61 2.05 -1.99 -5.32
CA ALA A 61 1.51 -2.13 -3.97
C ALA A 61 0.93 -0.81 -3.43
N CYS A 62 1.64 0.31 -3.60
CA CYS A 62 1.16 1.63 -3.22
C CYS A 62 -0.09 2.04 -4.02
N MET A 63 -0.08 1.81 -5.34
CA MET A 63 -1.23 2.12 -6.19
C MET A 63 -2.46 1.30 -5.80
N LEU A 64 -2.30 -0.01 -5.58
CA LEU A 64 -3.41 -0.86 -5.14
C LEU A 64 -3.97 -0.42 -3.79
N GLY A 65 -3.11 -0.06 -2.84
CA GLY A 65 -3.51 0.50 -1.55
C GLY A 65 -4.28 1.82 -1.70
N GLY A 66 -3.78 2.72 -2.54
CA GLY A 66 -4.44 3.99 -2.85
C GLY A 66 -5.80 3.80 -3.51
N VAL A 67 -5.88 2.91 -4.51
CA VAL A 67 -7.16 2.56 -5.19
C VAL A 67 -8.15 1.94 -4.21
N ALA A 68 -7.70 1.06 -3.32
CA ALA A 68 -8.58 0.47 -2.29
C ALA A 68 -9.15 1.54 -1.34
N ALA A 69 -8.32 2.51 -0.92
CA ALA A 69 -8.76 3.64 -0.11
C ALA A 69 -9.78 4.52 -0.85
N TRP A 70 -9.50 4.85 -2.11
CA TRP A 70 -10.39 5.62 -2.97
C TRP A 70 -11.73 4.93 -3.20
N LEU A 71 -11.75 3.64 -3.54
CA LEU A 71 -12.98 2.86 -3.74
C LEU A 71 -13.82 2.76 -2.46
N ARG A 72 -13.17 2.59 -1.31
CA ARG A 72 -13.84 2.56 -0.01
C ARG A 72 -14.50 3.90 0.31
N TRP A 73 -13.78 5.00 0.12
CA TRP A 73 -14.31 6.35 0.30
C TRP A 73 -15.48 6.62 -0.65
N ARG A 74 -15.31 6.31 -1.95
CA ARG A 74 -16.34 6.47 -2.98
C ARG A 74 -17.62 5.71 -2.63
N LYS A 75 -17.50 4.44 -2.25
CA LYS A 75 -18.63 3.61 -1.83
C LYS A 75 -19.36 4.21 -0.62
N LYS A 76 -18.61 4.73 0.36
CA LYS A 76 -19.16 5.39 1.53
C LYS A 76 -19.94 6.66 1.15
N ARG A 77 -19.37 7.48 0.26
CA ARG A 77 -20.02 8.72 -0.23
C ARG A 77 -21.29 8.41 -1.00
N GLN A 78 -21.26 7.45 -1.90
CA GLN A 78 -22.43 6.99 -2.66
C GLN A 78 -23.54 6.51 -1.74
N ALA A 79 -23.23 5.71 -0.73
CA ALA A 79 -24.23 5.25 0.25
C ALA A 79 -24.88 6.38 1.06
N GLN A 80 -24.19 7.53 1.18
CA GLN A 80 -24.67 8.74 1.87
C GLN A 80 -25.36 9.74 0.92
N GLY A 81 -25.46 9.45 -0.38
CA GLY A 81 -25.97 10.38 -1.39
C GLY A 81 -25.12 11.64 -1.58
N LYS A 82 -23.82 11.57 -1.22
CA LYS A 82 -22.90 12.71 -1.31
C LYS A 82 -22.08 12.68 -2.60
N PRO A 83 -21.63 13.83 -3.12
CA PRO A 83 -20.72 13.90 -4.26
C PRO A 83 -19.42 13.15 -3.98
N PHE A 84 -18.80 12.55 -5.02
CA PHE A 84 -17.55 11.79 -4.95
C PHE A 84 -16.61 12.10 -6.13
N ASP A 85 -16.68 13.34 -6.62
CA ASP A 85 -15.97 13.83 -7.81
C ASP A 85 -14.65 14.55 -7.50
N LYS A 86 -14.39 14.86 -6.22
CA LYS A 86 -13.21 15.62 -5.78
C LYS A 86 -12.44 14.93 -4.67
N PRO A 87 -11.94 13.69 -4.89
CA PRO A 87 -11.12 13.01 -3.89
C PRO A 87 -9.77 13.70 -3.69
N ASN A 88 -9.27 13.70 -2.47
CA ASN A 88 -7.91 14.11 -2.13
C ASN A 88 -7.24 13.13 -1.18
N PHE A 89 -5.92 13.20 -1.08
CA PHE A 89 -5.17 12.53 -0.04
C PHE A 89 -4.07 13.44 0.49
N VAL A 90 -3.70 13.23 1.76
CA VAL A 90 -2.68 14.02 2.45
C VAL A 90 -1.40 13.20 2.58
N ILE A 91 -0.26 13.80 2.26
CA ILE A 91 1.04 13.13 2.24
C ILE A 91 2.14 14.11 2.65
N SER A 92 3.27 13.62 3.18
CA SER A 92 4.44 14.48 3.42
C SER A 92 5.21 14.74 2.13
N THR A 93 5.92 15.87 2.03
CA THR A 93 6.76 16.20 0.85
C THR A 93 7.90 15.21 0.59
N GLY A 94 8.24 14.36 1.55
CA GLY A 94 9.24 13.31 1.39
C GLY A 94 8.71 12.02 0.74
N PHE A 95 7.82 12.07 -0.22
CA PHE A 95 7.20 10.91 -0.85
C PHE A 95 7.97 10.36 -2.06
N GLN A 96 7.63 9.14 -2.47
CA GLN A 96 8.10 8.57 -3.73
C GLN A 96 7.20 8.96 -4.90
N VAL A 97 7.78 9.06 -6.08
CA VAL A 97 7.12 9.43 -7.35
C VAL A 97 5.86 8.61 -7.68
N VAL A 98 5.69 7.44 -7.09
CA VAL A 98 4.49 6.64 -7.26
C VAL A 98 3.21 7.37 -6.83
N TRP A 99 3.29 8.24 -5.83
CA TRP A 99 2.13 8.98 -5.34
C TRP A 99 1.72 10.12 -6.26
N GLU A 100 2.70 10.77 -6.94
CA GLU A 100 2.40 11.69 -8.05
C GLU A 100 1.71 10.98 -9.21
N LYS A 101 2.23 9.80 -9.59
CA LYS A 101 1.61 8.97 -10.63
C LYS A 101 0.20 8.52 -10.23
N PHE A 102 0.00 8.15 -8.97
CA PHE A 102 -1.32 7.79 -8.45
C PHE A 102 -2.28 8.98 -8.56
N ALA A 103 -1.87 10.17 -8.10
CA ALA A 103 -2.66 11.40 -8.19
C ALA A 103 -3.08 11.71 -9.63
N GLN A 104 -2.13 11.66 -10.56
CA GLN A 104 -2.37 11.93 -11.98
C GLN A 104 -3.29 10.89 -12.66
N LEU A 105 -3.03 9.60 -12.46
CA LEU A 105 -3.76 8.53 -13.12
C LEU A 105 -5.22 8.44 -12.68
N TRP A 106 -5.50 8.71 -11.41
CA TRP A 106 -6.85 8.66 -10.84
C TRP A 106 -7.48 10.04 -10.64
N GLN A 107 -6.80 11.12 -11.07
CA GLN A 107 -7.27 12.51 -10.94
C GLN A 107 -7.67 12.85 -9.49
N ILE A 108 -6.79 12.50 -8.57
CA ILE A 108 -6.95 12.72 -7.13
C ILE A 108 -6.04 13.87 -6.70
N GLU A 109 -6.58 14.86 -5.97
CA GLU A 109 -5.80 15.97 -5.43
C GLU A 109 -4.80 15.44 -4.39
N MET A 110 -3.52 15.77 -4.55
CA MET A 110 -2.47 15.50 -3.59
C MET A 110 -2.20 16.74 -2.75
N ARG A 111 -2.36 16.63 -1.44
CA ARG A 111 -2.10 17.70 -0.48
C ARG A 111 -0.84 17.38 0.31
N GLU A 112 0.15 18.26 0.20
CA GLU A 112 1.48 18.01 0.72
C GLU A 112 1.73 18.74 2.04
N VAL A 113 2.12 17.99 3.06
CA VAL A 113 2.60 18.52 4.35
C VAL A 113 4.12 18.68 4.24
N PRO A 114 4.66 19.89 4.36
CA PRO A 114 6.10 20.11 4.25
C PRO A 114 6.87 19.44 5.40
N LEU A 115 7.97 18.79 5.06
CA LEU A 115 8.96 18.33 6.02
C LEU A 115 9.91 19.48 6.38
N THR A 116 10.34 19.52 7.63
CA THR A 116 11.35 20.49 8.12
C THR A 116 12.52 19.75 8.72
N LEU A 117 13.63 20.47 8.96
CA LEU A 117 14.79 19.89 9.64
C LEU A 117 14.48 19.42 11.06
N GLU A 118 13.49 20.04 11.70
CA GLU A 118 13.05 19.69 13.05
C GLU A 118 12.01 18.54 13.04
N LYS A 119 11.22 18.44 11.95
CA LYS A 119 10.19 17.41 11.77
C LYS A 119 10.42 16.70 10.44
N THR A 120 11.20 15.63 10.49
CA THR A 120 11.58 14.82 9.32
C THR A 120 10.54 13.75 8.96
N THR A 121 9.44 13.67 9.73
CA THR A 121 8.29 12.79 9.47
C THR A 121 7.04 13.64 9.28
N LEU A 122 5.96 13.02 8.76
CA LEU A 122 4.66 13.69 8.63
C LEU A 122 4.23 14.26 9.98
N ASP A 123 3.94 15.58 10.02
CA ASP A 123 3.32 16.22 11.18
C ASP A 123 1.82 15.88 11.22
N PRO A 124 1.34 15.16 12.24
CA PRO A 124 -0.06 14.76 12.33
C PRO A 124 -1.02 15.96 12.47
N GLU A 125 -0.59 17.03 13.15
CA GLU A 125 -1.42 18.22 13.36
C GLU A 125 -1.61 19.00 12.05
N GLU A 126 -0.54 19.19 11.30
CA GLU A 126 -0.59 19.81 9.98
C GLU A 126 -1.36 18.93 8.97
N ALA A 127 -1.15 17.63 9.00
CA ALA A 127 -1.91 16.70 8.17
C ALA A 127 -3.41 16.78 8.45
N LEU A 128 -3.81 16.85 9.73
CA LEU A 128 -5.22 16.95 10.12
C LEU A 128 -5.88 18.23 9.60
N LYS A 129 -5.18 19.36 9.58
CA LYS A 129 -5.68 20.63 9.03
C LYS A 129 -5.95 20.55 7.53
N MET A 130 -5.23 19.70 6.82
CA MET A 130 -5.40 19.47 5.37
C MET A 130 -6.46 18.42 5.03
N CYS A 131 -6.95 17.67 6.04
CA CYS A 131 -8.01 16.68 5.84
C CYS A 131 -9.38 17.32 5.79
N ASP A 132 -10.22 16.83 4.88
CA ASP A 132 -11.63 17.19 4.79
C ASP A 132 -12.50 15.93 4.49
N GLU A 133 -13.78 16.12 4.22
CA GLU A 133 -14.70 15.04 3.91
C GLU A 133 -14.39 14.31 2.60
N ASN A 134 -13.54 14.89 1.75
CA ASN A 134 -13.10 14.32 0.49
C ASN A 134 -11.76 13.59 0.62
N THR A 135 -11.14 13.59 1.79
CA THR A 135 -9.88 12.91 2.03
C THR A 135 -10.08 11.39 2.07
N ILE A 136 -9.44 10.70 1.14
CA ILE A 136 -9.52 9.24 1.01
C ILE A 136 -8.58 8.53 1.99
N CYS A 137 -7.40 9.10 2.22
CA CYS A 137 -6.41 8.59 3.16
C CYS A 137 -5.36 9.65 3.52
N VAL A 138 -4.62 9.39 4.58
CA VAL A 138 -3.35 10.05 4.93
C VAL A 138 -2.24 9.05 4.71
N VAL A 139 -1.19 9.46 3.99
CA VAL A 139 -0.03 8.63 3.68
C VAL A 139 1.17 9.11 4.50
N PRO A 140 1.42 8.50 5.65
CA PRO A 140 2.57 8.85 6.49
C PRO A 140 3.82 8.23 5.90
N VAL A 141 4.31 8.74 4.80
CA VAL A 141 5.40 8.11 4.06
C VAL A 141 6.52 7.70 5.00
N SER A 142 6.66 6.42 5.12
CA SER A 142 7.82 5.85 5.77
C SER A 142 8.71 5.28 4.67
N TYR A 143 9.83 5.93 4.44
CA TYR A 143 10.78 5.38 3.51
C TYR A 143 11.41 4.13 4.06
N THR A 144 11.44 3.12 3.21
CA THR A 144 12.16 1.88 3.42
C THR A 144 13.59 2.11 3.87
N HIS A 145 14.23 3.17 3.40
CA HIS A 145 15.61 3.49 3.77
C HIS A 145 15.76 4.11 5.15
N LEU A 146 14.84 4.95 5.59
CA LEU A 146 14.87 5.53 6.93
C LEU A 146 14.43 4.54 8.01
N ARG A 147 13.49 3.63 7.68
CA ARG A 147 12.99 2.62 8.62
C ARG A 147 13.70 1.28 8.57
N ALA A 148 14.44 0.96 7.51
CA ALA A 148 15.25 -0.24 7.49
C ALA A 148 16.31 -0.24 8.62
N HIS A 149 16.77 0.93 9.05
CA HIS A 149 17.64 1.09 10.20
C HIS A 149 16.90 1.02 11.53
N GLU A 150 15.66 1.48 11.62
CA GLU A 150 14.86 1.42 12.85
C GLU A 150 14.37 0.00 13.14
N THR A 151 14.03 -0.80 12.14
CA THR A 151 13.61 -2.19 12.33
C THR A 151 14.75 -3.10 12.77
N THR A 152 15.99 -2.77 12.48
CA THR A 152 17.16 -3.51 12.98
C THR A 152 17.57 -3.14 14.40
N LEU A 153 17.09 -2.01 14.93
CA LEU A 153 17.37 -1.56 16.30
C LEU A 153 16.33 -2.04 17.34
N HIS A 154 15.22 -2.60 16.89
CA HIS A 154 14.13 -3.08 17.75
C HIS A 154 13.91 -4.59 17.71
N LEU A 155 14.79 -5.35 17.07
CA LEU A 155 14.89 -6.80 17.10
C LEU A 155 16.08 -7.23 17.96
#